data_ab0050dded4388c047fbc25aed708d24
#
_entry.id   ab0050dded4388c047fbc25aed708d24
#
_cell.length_a   1.000
_cell.length_b   1.000
_cell.length_c   1.000
_cell.angle_alpha   90.00
_cell.angle_beta   90.00
_cell.angle_gamma   90.00
#
_symmetry.space_group_name_H-M   'P 1'
#
loop_
_entity.id
_entity.type
_entity.pdbx_description
1 polymer ?
#
loop_
_entity_poly.entity_id
_entity_poly.type
_entity_poly.pdbx_seq_one_letter_code
_entity_poly.pdbx_strand_id
1 'polypeptide(L)'
;EGYSFEPEALNIIAQKADGGMRDALSIFDQTVSFTEGNLTYQKVIETLNVLDYEYYFRLVDHFLKNEPAQCMLTFNEILERGFEGSHFITGLASHLRDLLVSKDAVTLSLLEVSNNVRARYQEQAQRCQSKFLYKAIKLCSDCDLNYRTSKNKRLLVEITLIQLSQLTLEDDTVSSGRSPEKTLKPLFTQPTEVAQKTTPANQSAPKIQTEKV
;
A
#
# COMPACT_ATOMS: atom_id res chain seq x y z
N GLU A 1 18.43 10.99 -34.14
CA GLU A 1 17.45 11.66 -35.00
C GLU A 1 17.20 13.14 -34.66
N GLY A 2 17.93 13.71 -33.68
CA GLY A 2 17.90 15.15 -33.39
C GLY A 2 16.78 15.63 -32.49
N TYR A 3 16.12 14.73 -31.75
CA TYR A 3 15.10 15.08 -30.77
C TYR A 3 15.74 15.53 -29.44
N SER A 4 15.10 16.48 -28.75
CA SER A 4 15.48 16.86 -27.38
C SER A 4 14.75 16.00 -26.38
N PHE A 5 15.43 15.54 -25.31
CA PHE A 5 14.83 14.68 -24.30
C PHE A 5 15.41 14.91 -22.93
N GLU A 6 14.60 14.65 -21.91
CA GLU A 6 15.03 14.50 -20.53
C GLU A 6 15.30 13.02 -20.21
N PRO A 7 16.38 12.67 -19.48
CA PRO A 7 16.66 11.27 -19.12
C PRO A 7 15.50 10.59 -18.38
N GLU A 8 14.77 11.33 -17.55
CA GLU A 8 13.59 10.87 -16.83
C GLU A 8 12.47 10.46 -17.78
N ALA A 9 12.28 11.19 -18.88
CA ALA A 9 11.28 10.87 -19.91
C ALA A 9 11.58 9.53 -20.59
N LEU A 10 12.84 9.26 -20.90
CA LEU A 10 13.25 7.98 -21.51
C LEU A 10 13.09 6.81 -20.52
N ASN A 11 13.33 7.02 -19.24
CA ASN A 11 13.10 6.00 -18.21
C ASN A 11 11.63 5.59 -18.13
N ILE A 12 10.69 6.55 -18.19
CA ILE A 12 9.25 6.26 -18.21
C ILE A 12 8.87 5.42 -19.45
N ILE A 13 9.40 5.75 -20.62
CA ILE A 13 9.17 4.99 -21.84
C ILE A 13 9.69 3.55 -21.70
N ALA A 14 10.90 3.39 -21.14
CA ALA A 14 11.50 2.08 -20.92
C ALA A 14 10.70 1.23 -19.91
N GLN A 15 10.27 1.83 -18.80
CA GLN A 15 9.41 1.16 -17.82
C GLN A 15 8.06 0.72 -18.42
N LYS A 16 7.45 1.59 -19.23
CA LYS A 16 6.16 1.28 -19.88
C LYS A 16 6.26 0.16 -20.92
N ALA A 17 7.45 -0.02 -21.50
CA ALA A 17 7.73 -1.06 -22.50
C ALA A 17 8.02 -2.44 -21.86
N ASP A 18 8.15 -2.52 -20.54
CA ASP A 18 8.35 -3.77 -19.79
C ASP A 18 9.43 -4.70 -20.38
N GLY A 19 10.57 -4.10 -20.78
CA GLY A 19 11.73 -4.81 -21.35
C GLY A 19 11.61 -5.13 -22.85
N GLY A 20 10.47 -4.85 -23.49
CA GLY A 20 10.26 -5.08 -24.93
C GLY A 20 10.90 -3.98 -25.79
N MET A 21 11.99 -4.27 -26.53
CA MET A 21 12.64 -3.28 -27.40
C MET A 21 11.68 -2.75 -28.49
N ARG A 22 10.85 -3.61 -29.07
CA ARG A 22 9.88 -3.23 -30.10
C ARG A 22 8.80 -2.31 -29.52
N ASP A 23 8.34 -2.62 -28.31
CA ASP A 23 7.33 -1.83 -27.61
C ASP A 23 7.92 -0.48 -27.19
N ALA A 24 9.17 -0.46 -26.70
CA ALA A 24 9.89 0.77 -26.38
C ALA A 24 9.99 1.72 -27.59
N LEU A 25 10.35 1.20 -28.76
CA LEU A 25 10.43 2.00 -29.98
C LEU A 25 9.06 2.52 -30.43
N SER A 26 8.02 1.68 -30.34
CA SER A 26 6.65 2.07 -30.70
C SER A 26 6.12 3.17 -29.76
N ILE A 27 6.35 3.04 -28.45
CA ILE A 27 5.97 4.05 -27.44
C ILE A 27 6.78 5.33 -27.65
N PHE A 28 8.06 5.21 -27.97
CA PHE A 28 8.92 6.35 -28.27
C PHE A 28 8.42 7.13 -29.47
N ASP A 29 8.14 6.46 -30.62
CA ASP A 29 7.63 7.09 -31.84
C ASP A 29 6.28 7.78 -31.59
N GLN A 30 5.39 7.12 -30.85
CA GLN A 30 4.13 7.72 -30.44
C GLN A 30 4.35 8.99 -29.62
N THR A 31 5.23 8.91 -28.62
CA THR A 31 5.50 10.04 -27.71
C THR A 31 6.15 11.20 -28.43
N VAL A 32 7.12 10.94 -29.34
CA VAL A 32 7.75 11.95 -30.18
C VAL A 32 6.71 12.70 -31.04
N SER A 33 5.78 11.95 -31.63
CA SER A 33 4.71 12.53 -32.45
C SER A 33 3.80 13.47 -31.67
N PHE A 34 3.46 13.13 -30.42
CA PHE A 34 2.60 13.95 -29.57
C PHE A 34 3.32 15.14 -28.93
N THR A 35 4.64 15.01 -28.68
CA THR A 35 5.43 16.05 -28.01
C THR A 35 6.16 16.99 -28.99
N GLU A 36 5.92 16.81 -30.29
CA GLU A 36 6.60 17.57 -31.34
C GLU A 36 8.14 17.49 -31.26
N GLY A 37 8.64 16.32 -30.86
CA GLY A 37 10.09 16.07 -30.74
C GLY A 37 10.76 16.63 -29.50
N ASN A 38 10.01 17.19 -28.53
CA ASN A 38 10.53 17.66 -27.26
C ASN A 38 9.99 16.79 -26.11
N LEU A 39 10.75 15.73 -25.76
CA LEU A 39 10.37 14.73 -24.76
C LEU A 39 10.76 15.21 -23.35
N THR A 40 9.95 16.09 -22.77
CA THR A 40 10.06 16.41 -21.34
C THR A 40 9.36 15.37 -20.51
N TYR A 41 9.79 15.15 -19.26
CA TYR A 41 9.17 14.22 -18.33
C TYR A 41 7.65 14.45 -18.22
N GLN A 42 7.24 15.73 -18.02
CA GLN A 42 5.83 16.10 -17.87
C GLN A 42 4.98 15.71 -19.09
N LYS A 43 5.46 16.02 -20.30
CA LYS A 43 4.73 15.67 -21.53
C LYS A 43 4.62 14.17 -21.75
N VAL A 44 5.66 13.42 -21.37
CA VAL A 44 5.69 11.96 -21.52
C VAL A 44 4.71 11.30 -20.55
N ILE A 45 4.68 11.68 -19.27
CA ILE A 45 3.72 11.10 -18.33
C ILE A 45 2.27 11.42 -18.69
N GLU A 46 2.00 12.62 -19.20
CA GLU A 46 0.67 13.01 -19.71
C GLU A 46 0.29 12.18 -20.95
N THR A 47 1.19 12.06 -21.93
CA THR A 47 0.93 11.30 -23.18
C THR A 47 0.71 9.82 -22.92
N LEU A 48 1.49 9.22 -22.02
CA LEU A 48 1.43 7.79 -21.71
C LEU A 48 0.44 7.46 -20.60
N ASN A 49 -0.24 8.47 -20.05
CA ASN A 49 -1.14 8.35 -18.90
C ASN A 49 -0.47 7.56 -17.75
N VAL A 50 0.74 8.00 -17.37
CA VAL A 50 1.50 7.44 -16.25
C VAL A 50 1.33 8.35 -15.04
N LEU A 51 1.02 7.75 -13.89
CA LEU A 51 0.90 8.51 -12.65
C LEU A 51 2.29 8.99 -12.20
N ASP A 52 2.40 10.29 -11.95
CA ASP A 52 3.63 10.91 -11.50
C ASP A 52 4.08 10.33 -10.14
N TYR A 53 5.35 9.94 -10.03
CA TYR A 53 5.92 9.45 -8.77
C TYR A 53 5.91 10.50 -7.65
N GLU A 54 5.73 11.80 -7.97
CA GLU A 54 5.53 12.85 -6.97
C GLU A 54 4.36 12.57 -6.02
N TYR A 55 3.29 11.97 -6.54
CA TYR A 55 2.15 11.56 -5.72
C TYR A 55 2.54 10.53 -4.67
N TYR A 56 3.39 9.56 -5.04
CA TYR A 56 3.83 8.52 -4.12
C TYR A 56 4.78 9.07 -3.07
N PHE A 57 5.73 9.95 -3.44
CA PHE A 57 6.59 10.65 -2.48
C PHE A 57 5.77 11.43 -1.45
N ARG A 58 4.78 12.20 -1.92
CA ARG A 58 3.87 12.98 -1.07
C ARG A 58 3.05 12.09 -0.13
N LEU A 59 2.53 10.96 -0.63
CA LEU A 59 1.77 10.01 0.18
C LEU A 59 2.62 9.40 1.29
N VAL A 60 3.86 8.99 1.00
CA VAL A 60 4.75 8.44 2.03
C VAL A 60 5.05 9.50 3.10
N ASP A 61 5.24 10.76 2.73
CA ASP A 61 5.41 11.84 3.70
C ASP A 61 4.17 12.03 4.58
N HIS A 62 2.96 11.89 4.02
CA HIS A 62 1.71 11.91 4.81
C HIS A 62 1.58 10.68 5.72
N PHE A 63 2.01 9.48 5.28
CA PHE A 63 2.04 8.29 6.14
C PHE A 63 2.97 8.48 7.33
N LEU A 64 4.17 9.03 7.10
CA LEU A 64 5.14 9.28 8.16
C LEU A 64 4.66 10.33 9.18
N LYS A 65 3.81 11.26 8.77
CA LYS A 65 3.19 12.27 9.63
C LYS A 65 1.86 11.82 10.23
N ASN A 66 1.36 10.63 9.89
CA ASN A 66 0.04 10.13 10.27
C ASN A 66 -1.09 11.11 9.90
N GLU A 67 -1.15 11.47 8.63
CA GLU A 67 -2.14 12.40 8.07
C GLU A 67 -3.13 11.67 7.14
N PRO A 68 -4.05 10.83 7.65
CA PRO A 68 -4.95 10.03 6.80
C PRO A 68 -5.86 10.88 5.92
N ALA A 69 -6.29 12.05 6.39
CA ALA A 69 -7.11 12.96 5.61
C ALA A 69 -6.38 13.45 4.34
N GLN A 70 -5.09 13.78 4.44
CA GLN A 70 -4.29 14.21 3.30
C GLN A 70 -4.05 13.06 2.31
N CYS A 71 -3.90 11.84 2.81
CA CYS A 71 -3.81 10.64 1.95
C CYS A 71 -5.09 10.46 1.12
N MET A 72 -6.26 10.62 1.72
CA MET A 72 -7.55 10.51 1.03
C MET A 72 -7.76 11.64 0.01
N LEU A 73 -7.38 12.87 0.34
CA LEU A 73 -7.45 14.00 -0.60
C LEU A 73 -6.51 13.79 -1.79
N THR A 74 -5.29 13.31 -1.55
CA THR A 74 -4.33 12.98 -2.62
C THR A 74 -4.87 11.86 -3.52
N PHE A 75 -5.48 10.84 -2.95
CA PHE A 75 -6.11 9.77 -3.72
C PHE A 75 -7.30 10.28 -4.55
N ASN A 76 -8.13 11.15 -4.00
CA ASN A 76 -9.23 11.77 -4.74
C ASN A 76 -8.72 12.59 -5.94
N GLU A 77 -7.65 13.37 -5.76
CA GLU A 77 -6.99 14.11 -6.85
C GLU A 77 -6.52 13.17 -7.99
N ILE A 78 -5.97 12.00 -7.63
CA ILE A 78 -5.54 10.98 -8.60
C ILE A 78 -6.73 10.42 -9.37
N LEU A 79 -7.86 10.12 -8.69
CA LEU A 79 -9.08 9.64 -9.34
C LEU A 79 -9.70 10.69 -10.27
N GLU A 80 -9.70 11.97 -9.88
CA GLU A 80 -10.20 13.08 -10.71
C GLU A 80 -9.39 13.28 -11.99
N ARG A 81 -8.11 12.91 -11.97
CA ARG A 81 -7.26 12.87 -13.18
C ARG A 81 -7.50 11.64 -14.08
N GLY A 82 -8.42 10.75 -13.68
CA GLY A 82 -8.82 9.58 -14.47
C GLY A 82 -7.96 8.33 -14.24
N PHE A 83 -7.09 8.31 -13.23
CA PHE A 83 -6.31 7.11 -12.90
C PHE A 83 -7.16 6.07 -12.17
N GLU A 84 -6.94 4.80 -12.49
CA GLU A 84 -7.61 3.70 -11.82
C GLU A 84 -6.94 3.34 -10.49
N GLY A 85 -7.77 3.05 -9.46
CA GLY A 85 -7.27 2.71 -8.13
C GLY A 85 -6.40 1.45 -8.08
N SER A 86 -6.56 0.49 -9.01
CA SER A 86 -5.67 -0.68 -9.08
C SER A 86 -4.26 -0.28 -9.52
N HIS A 87 -4.12 0.51 -10.57
CA HIS A 87 -2.83 1.01 -11.02
C HIS A 87 -2.15 1.87 -9.94
N PHE A 88 -2.95 2.67 -9.23
CA PHE A 88 -2.45 3.46 -8.11
C PHE A 88 -1.87 2.58 -6.99
N ILE A 89 -2.59 1.54 -6.53
CA ILE A 89 -2.12 0.65 -5.45
C ILE A 89 -0.89 -0.15 -5.87
N THR A 90 -0.85 -0.68 -7.10
CA THR A 90 0.31 -1.39 -7.63
C THR A 90 1.53 -0.47 -7.73
N GLY A 91 1.34 0.77 -8.20
CA GLY A 91 2.40 1.79 -8.25
C GLY A 91 2.89 2.19 -6.86
N LEU A 92 1.98 2.33 -5.88
CA LEU A 92 2.35 2.60 -4.49
C LEU A 92 3.17 1.45 -3.89
N ALA A 93 2.80 0.19 -4.14
CA ALA A 93 3.55 -0.97 -3.70
C ALA A 93 4.98 -0.99 -4.29
N SER A 94 5.10 -0.68 -5.59
CA SER A 94 6.39 -0.56 -6.28
C SER A 94 7.24 0.56 -5.69
N HIS A 95 6.66 1.72 -5.44
CA HIS A 95 7.36 2.85 -4.80
C HIS A 95 7.87 2.51 -3.39
N LEU A 96 7.06 1.83 -2.57
CA LEU A 96 7.48 1.38 -1.24
C LEU A 96 8.60 0.32 -1.31
N ARG A 97 8.57 -0.57 -2.30
CA ARG A 97 9.66 -1.52 -2.57
C ARG A 97 10.94 -0.77 -2.96
N ASP A 98 10.84 0.25 -3.80
CA ASP A 98 11.99 1.04 -4.23
C ASP A 98 12.61 1.84 -3.08
N LEU A 99 11.80 2.35 -2.15
CA LEU A 99 12.29 2.92 -0.89
C LEU A 99 13.05 1.87 -0.05
N LEU A 100 12.54 0.65 0.05
CA LEU A 100 13.20 -0.43 0.79
C LEU A 100 14.56 -0.79 0.16
N VAL A 101 14.60 -0.92 -1.16
CA VAL A 101 15.82 -1.18 -1.95
C VAL A 101 16.83 -0.05 -1.80
N SER A 102 16.36 1.20 -1.67
CA SER A 102 17.20 2.39 -1.55
C SER A 102 17.85 2.55 -0.16
N LYS A 103 17.49 1.72 0.83
CA LYS A 103 18.06 1.78 2.18
C LYS A 103 19.49 1.24 2.25
N ASP A 104 19.86 0.35 1.35
CA ASP A 104 21.18 -0.28 1.33
C ASP A 104 21.90 0.04 0.01
N ALA A 105 23.15 0.48 0.12
CA ALA A 105 23.98 0.79 -1.04
C ALA A 105 24.18 -0.40 -1.99
N VAL A 106 24.19 -1.64 -1.46
CA VAL A 106 24.34 -2.86 -2.26
C VAL A 106 23.15 -3.09 -3.16
N THR A 107 21.93 -2.84 -2.64
CA THR A 107 20.67 -3.03 -3.39
C THR A 107 20.28 -1.84 -4.26
N LEU A 108 20.94 -0.70 -4.09
CA LEU A 108 20.69 0.53 -4.86
C LEU A 108 20.85 0.35 -6.38
N SER A 109 21.68 -0.61 -6.81
CA SER A 109 21.86 -0.98 -8.23
C SER A 109 20.62 -1.59 -8.86
N LEU A 110 19.67 -2.09 -8.04
CA LEU A 110 18.39 -2.65 -8.48
C LEU A 110 17.34 -1.58 -8.78
N LEU A 111 17.66 -0.30 -8.52
CA LEU A 111 16.77 0.82 -8.75
C LEU A 111 16.97 1.38 -10.16
N GLU A 112 16.02 1.13 -11.03
CA GLU A 112 16.03 1.52 -12.45
C GLU A 112 15.40 2.90 -12.65
N VAL A 113 16.04 3.93 -12.07
CA VAL A 113 15.59 5.33 -12.17
C VAL A 113 16.75 6.26 -12.44
N SER A 114 16.46 7.51 -12.86
CA SER A 114 17.48 8.54 -13.06
C SER A 114 18.21 8.88 -11.75
N ASN A 115 19.40 9.48 -11.87
CA ASN A 115 20.21 9.83 -10.71
C ASN A 115 19.52 10.84 -9.77
N ASN A 116 18.73 11.77 -10.31
CA ASN A 116 17.97 12.74 -9.52
C ASN A 116 16.89 12.06 -8.70
N VAL A 117 16.13 11.17 -9.32
CA VAL A 117 15.07 10.40 -8.65
C VAL A 117 15.67 9.43 -7.63
N ARG A 118 16.82 8.81 -7.94
CA ARG A 118 17.55 7.94 -7.00
C ARG A 118 17.95 8.67 -5.72
N ALA A 119 18.47 9.91 -5.83
CA ALA A 119 18.81 10.70 -4.65
C ALA A 119 17.60 10.98 -3.76
N ARG A 120 16.44 11.24 -4.34
CA ARG A 120 15.18 11.45 -3.61
C ARG A 120 14.70 10.18 -2.91
N TYR A 121 14.80 9.03 -3.58
CA TYR A 121 14.51 7.74 -2.95
C TYR A 121 15.40 7.48 -1.75
N GLN A 122 16.70 7.74 -1.86
CA GLN A 122 17.63 7.57 -0.74
C GLN A 122 17.29 8.49 0.44
N GLU A 123 16.98 9.76 0.17
CA GLU A 123 16.61 10.73 1.21
C GLU A 123 15.32 10.27 1.95
N GLN A 124 14.25 9.94 1.22
CA GLN A 124 13.01 9.51 1.85
C GLN A 124 13.15 8.15 2.54
N ALA A 125 13.94 7.22 1.97
CA ALA A 125 14.21 5.91 2.55
C ALA A 125 14.86 6.00 3.94
N GLN A 126 15.75 6.96 4.18
CA GLN A 126 16.37 7.17 5.49
C GLN A 126 15.35 7.54 6.57
N ARG A 127 14.27 8.26 6.21
CA ARG A 127 13.19 8.63 7.13
C ARG A 127 12.21 7.48 7.40
N CYS A 128 12.20 6.44 6.56
CA CYS A 128 11.32 5.29 6.70
C CYS A 128 11.98 4.19 7.52
N GLN A 129 11.30 3.60 8.47
CA GLN A 129 11.75 2.38 9.13
C GLN A 129 11.52 1.16 8.20
N SER A 130 12.47 0.20 8.16
CA SER A 130 12.31 -1.01 7.33
C SER A 130 11.06 -1.81 7.70
N LYS A 131 10.72 -1.88 8.99
CA LYS A 131 9.52 -2.54 9.50
C LYS A 131 8.24 -1.91 8.97
N PHE A 132 8.19 -0.57 8.90
CA PHE A 132 7.09 0.17 8.28
C PHE A 132 6.96 -0.20 6.80
N LEU A 133 8.05 -0.17 6.03
CA LEU A 133 8.04 -0.49 4.59
C LEU A 133 7.55 -1.91 4.33
N TYR A 134 8.00 -2.93 5.10
CA TYR A 134 7.51 -4.30 4.98
C TYR A 134 6.01 -4.43 5.23
N LYS A 135 5.51 -3.82 6.32
CA LYS A 135 4.08 -3.82 6.63
C LYS A 135 3.26 -3.10 5.55
N ALA A 136 3.78 -1.96 5.05
CA ALA A 136 3.13 -1.16 4.03
C ALA A 136 3.03 -1.89 2.69
N ILE A 137 4.11 -2.52 2.22
CA ILE A 137 4.09 -3.35 1.00
C ILE A 137 3.07 -4.47 1.14
N LYS A 138 3.02 -5.14 2.30
CA LYS A 138 2.04 -6.20 2.54
C LYS A 138 0.60 -5.69 2.45
N LEU A 139 0.28 -4.56 3.07
CA LEU A 139 -1.06 -3.96 2.99
C LEU A 139 -1.45 -3.59 1.56
N CYS A 140 -0.52 -3.03 0.77
CA CYS A 140 -0.77 -2.74 -0.64
C CYS A 140 -0.99 -4.03 -1.45
N SER A 141 -0.21 -5.09 -1.22
CA SER A 141 -0.39 -6.39 -1.88
C SER A 141 -1.73 -7.03 -1.53
N ASP A 142 -2.14 -6.99 -0.26
CA ASP A 142 -3.43 -7.49 0.20
C ASP A 142 -4.59 -6.70 -0.44
N CYS A 143 -4.44 -5.38 -0.58
CA CYS A 143 -5.40 -4.52 -1.26
C CYS A 143 -5.53 -4.90 -2.75
N ASP A 144 -4.41 -5.07 -3.46
CA ASP A 144 -4.39 -5.42 -4.89
C ASP A 144 -5.05 -6.79 -5.15
N LEU A 145 -4.73 -7.80 -4.33
CA LEU A 145 -5.35 -9.12 -4.41
C LEU A 145 -6.89 -9.06 -4.23
N ASN A 146 -7.37 -8.22 -3.32
CA ASN A 146 -8.78 -8.07 -3.04
C ASN A 146 -9.50 -7.08 -3.97
N TYR A 147 -8.77 -6.29 -4.75
CA TYR A 147 -9.32 -5.20 -5.56
C TYR A 147 -10.35 -5.69 -6.59
N ARG A 148 -10.07 -6.82 -7.26
CA ARG A 148 -10.97 -7.38 -8.30
C ARG A 148 -12.27 -7.92 -7.72
N THR A 149 -12.23 -8.47 -6.51
CA THR A 149 -13.40 -9.09 -5.85
C THR A 149 -14.22 -8.11 -5.02
N SER A 150 -13.64 -6.96 -4.68
CA SER A 150 -14.31 -5.93 -3.90
C SER A 150 -15.47 -5.27 -4.67
N LYS A 151 -16.64 -5.18 -4.02
CA LYS A 151 -17.79 -4.43 -4.55
C LYS A 151 -17.58 -2.91 -4.50
N ASN A 152 -16.85 -2.43 -3.51
CA ASN A 152 -16.52 -1.02 -3.36
C ASN A 152 -15.01 -0.83 -3.39
N LYS A 153 -14.48 -0.71 -4.60
CA LYS A 153 -13.06 -0.58 -4.89
C LYS A 153 -12.45 0.68 -4.25
N ARG A 154 -13.19 1.79 -4.30
CA ARG A 154 -12.75 3.06 -3.73
C ARG A 154 -12.58 2.95 -2.22
N LEU A 155 -13.59 2.43 -1.51
CA LEU A 155 -13.54 2.24 -0.06
C LEU A 155 -12.40 1.32 0.36
N LEU A 156 -12.14 0.25 -0.41
CA LEU A 156 -11.02 -0.65 -0.12
C LEU A 156 -9.67 0.09 -0.13
N VAL A 157 -9.43 0.94 -1.12
CA VAL A 157 -8.20 1.74 -1.21
C VAL A 157 -8.14 2.77 -0.08
N GLU A 158 -9.23 3.47 0.20
CA GLU A 158 -9.30 4.47 1.27
C GLU A 158 -8.99 3.85 2.65
N ILE A 159 -9.56 2.67 2.96
CA ILE A 159 -9.24 1.92 4.19
C ILE A 159 -7.75 1.55 4.23
N THR A 160 -7.20 1.08 3.12
CA THR A 160 -5.77 0.73 3.03
C THR A 160 -4.88 1.96 3.31
N LEU A 161 -5.20 3.13 2.75
CA LEU A 161 -4.47 4.37 3.01
C LEU A 161 -4.53 4.81 4.47
N ILE A 162 -5.70 4.66 5.12
CA ILE A 162 -5.85 4.92 6.56
C ILE A 162 -4.97 3.96 7.37
N GLN A 163 -4.97 2.67 7.06
CA GLN A 163 -4.13 1.67 7.73
C GLN A 163 -2.64 1.99 7.55
N LEU A 164 -2.21 2.36 6.33
CA LEU A 164 -0.84 2.76 6.03
C LEU A 164 -0.39 3.96 6.88
N SER A 165 -1.25 4.97 7.03
CA SER A 165 -0.93 6.15 7.85
C SER A 165 -0.86 5.84 9.35
N GLN A 166 -1.54 4.79 9.83
CA GLN A 166 -1.54 4.39 11.24
C GLN A 166 -0.35 3.50 11.61
N LEU A 167 0.37 2.91 10.65
CA LEU A 167 1.51 2.04 10.92
C LEU A 167 2.62 2.72 11.72
N THR A 168 2.77 4.04 11.58
CA THR A 168 3.77 4.83 12.31
C THR A 168 3.41 5.05 13.78
N LEU A 169 2.12 5.08 14.13
CA LEU A 169 1.65 5.22 15.52
C LEU A 169 1.90 3.98 16.37
N GLU A 170 1.80 2.79 15.78
CA GLU A 170 1.99 1.53 16.50
C GLU A 170 3.44 1.35 17.01
N ASP A 171 4.42 1.86 16.28
CA ASP A 171 5.83 1.73 16.64
C ASP A 171 6.24 2.70 17.76
N ASP A 172 5.62 3.87 17.88
CA ASP A 172 5.87 4.84 18.98
C ASP A 172 5.32 4.35 20.33
N THR A 173 4.24 3.56 20.33
CA THR A 173 3.66 3.01 21.56
C THR A 173 4.47 1.86 22.16
N VAL A 174 5.20 1.12 21.34
CA VAL A 174 6.08 0.02 21.79
C VAL A 174 7.36 0.55 22.46
N SER A 175 7.85 1.73 22.07
CA SER A 175 9.04 2.33 22.67
C SER A 175 8.80 2.97 24.04
N SER A 176 7.55 3.22 24.41
CA SER A 176 7.18 3.87 25.69
C SER A 176 6.75 2.90 26.83
N GLY A 177 7.01 1.61 26.69
CA GLY A 177 6.87 0.63 27.81
C GLY A 177 5.45 0.46 28.38
N ARG A 178 4.41 0.88 27.67
CA ARG A 178 3.01 0.62 28.04
C ARG A 178 2.45 -0.44 27.12
N SER A 179 2.30 -1.65 27.64
CA SER A 179 1.50 -2.71 26.99
C SER A 179 0.10 -2.18 26.70
N PRO A 180 -0.37 -2.19 25.46
CA PRO A 180 -1.77 -1.93 25.17
C PRO A 180 -2.57 -3.19 25.43
N GLU A 181 -2.99 -3.39 26.68
CA GLU A 181 -4.09 -4.28 26.99
C GLU A 181 -5.41 -3.56 26.63
N LYS A 182 -5.71 -3.46 25.37
CA LYS A 182 -7.05 -3.18 24.88
C LYS A 182 -7.34 -4.09 23.70
N THR A 183 -7.70 -5.31 24.04
CA THR A 183 -8.47 -6.19 23.19
C THR A 183 -9.72 -5.42 22.74
N LEU A 184 -9.85 -5.14 21.46
CA LEU A 184 -11.09 -4.63 20.88
C LEU A 184 -12.19 -5.64 21.20
N LYS A 185 -13.11 -5.28 22.08
CA LYS A 185 -14.32 -6.07 22.31
C LYS A 185 -15.12 -6.05 21.02
N PRO A 186 -15.60 -7.21 20.52
CA PRO A 186 -16.44 -7.23 19.34
C PRO A 186 -17.72 -6.43 19.60
N LEU A 187 -18.10 -5.57 18.66
CA LEU A 187 -19.24 -4.66 18.77
C LEU A 187 -20.59 -5.38 18.69
N PHE A 188 -20.62 -6.67 18.46
CA PHE A 188 -21.80 -7.51 18.39
C PHE A 188 -21.66 -8.70 19.33
N THR A 189 -22.14 -8.55 20.57
CA THR A 189 -22.48 -9.69 21.42
C THR A 189 -23.91 -10.12 21.05
N GLN A 190 -24.03 -11.33 20.52
CA GLN A 190 -25.34 -12.00 20.46
C GLN A 190 -25.85 -12.22 21.88
N PRO A 191 -27.16 -12.06 22.17
CA PRO A 191 -27.70 -12.32 23.50
C PRO A 191 -27.65 -13.83 23.78
N THR A 192 -26.81 -14.23 24.72
CA THR A 192 -26.80 -15.59 25.26
C THR A 192 -27.93 -15.73 26.25
N GLU A 193 -28.76 -16.72 26.02
CA GLU A 193 -29.88 -17.15 26.86
C GLU A 193 -29.48 -17.31 28.34
N VAL A 194 -30.38 -16.90 29.16
CA VAL A 194 -30.31 -16.95 30.64
C VAL A 194 -30.28 -18.40 31.09
N ALA A 195 -29.14 -18.91 31.57
CA ALA A 195 -29.08 -20.16 32.31
C ALA A 195 -29.49 -19.91 33.78
N GLN A 196 -30.58 -20.55 34.15
CA GLN A 196 -31.12 -20.58 35.49
C GLN A 196 -30.13 -21.22 36.49
N LYS A 197 -29.92 -20.54 37.61
CA LYS A 197 -29.29 -21.10 38.80
C LYS A 197 -30.15 -22.18 39.41
N THR A 198 -29.59 -23.37 39.62
CA THR A 198 -30.10 -24.32 40.63
C THR A 198 -28.95 -24.69 41.56
N THR A 199 -29.20 -24.44 42.83
CA THR A 199 -28.37 -24.73 43.98
C THR A 199 -28.30 -26.26 44.25
N PRO A 200 -27.22 -26.78 44.90
CA PRO A 200 -27.11 -28.21 45.17
C PRO A 200 -27.77 -28.59 46.47
N ALA A 201 -28.54 -29.66 46.47
CA ALA A 201 -28.94 -30.35 47.71
C ALA A 201 -28.46 -31.81 47.69
N ASN A 202 -27.75 -32.09 48.73
CA ASN A 202 -27.18 -33.34 49.21
C ASN A 202 -28.25 -34.37 49.54
N GLN A 203 -28.04 -35.67 49.23
CA GLN A 203 -28.18 -36.80 50.13
C GLN A 203 -28.37 -38.16 49.40
N SER A 204 -27.45 -39.03 49.77
CA SER A 204 -27.57 -40.45 50.12
C SER A 204 -28.23 -41.45 49.14
N ALA A 205 -27.42 -42.47 48.86
CA ALA A 205 -27.80 -43.79 48.33
C ALA A 205 -28.73 -44.55 49.30
N PRO A 206 -29.50 -45.57 48.83
CA PRO A 206 -29.00 -46.92 48.97
C PRO A 206 -29.25 -47.84 47.75
N LYS A 207 -28.49 -48.97 47.81
CA LYS A 207 -28.55 -50.18 47.04
C LYS A 207 -29.90 -50.91 47.15
N ILE A 208 -30.22 -51.75 46.16
CA ILE A 208 -30.78 -53.13 46.29
C ILE A 208 -31.02 -53.63 44.84
N GLN A 209 -30.24 -54.63 44.37
CA GLN A 209 -30.42 -56.06 44.16
C GLN A 209 -31.51 -56.44 43.10
N THR A 210 -30.96 -57.09 42.07
CA THR A 210 -31.32 -58.35 41.45
C THR A 210 -32.80 -58.77 41.37
N GLU A 211 -33.32 -59.15 40.21
CA GLU A 211 -33.52 -60.56 39.85
C GLU A 211 -34.21 -60.71 38.44
N LYS A 212 -33.66 -61.65 37.70
CA LYS A 212 -34.19 -62.57 36.74
C LYS A 212 -35.71 -62.65 36.55
N VAL A 213 -36.17 -62.65 35.37
CA VAL A 213 -36.60 -63.81 34.58
C VAL A 213 -36.52 -63.52 33.11
#